data_e4d512e4b8796291a16c67c2c40e3e8a
#
_entry.id   e4d512e4b8796291a16c67c2c40e3e8a
#
_cell.length_a   1.000
_cell.length_b   1.000
_cell.length_c   1.000
_cell.angle_alpha   90.00
_cell.angle_beta   90.00
_cell.angle_gamma   90.00
#
_symmetry.space_group_name_H-M   'P 1'
#
loop_
_entity.id
_entity.type
_entity.pdbx_description
1 polymer ?
#
loop_
_entity_poly.entity_id
_entity_poly.type
_entity_poly.pdbx_seq_one_letter_code
_entity_poly.pdbx_strand_id
1 'polypeptide(L)'
;MFCRLAAGMVARLMSQMQCDLSVMISENDFNTFAMPELRKQCDFLQFPLYHFDGQEQRRHLQSLLSLEKLRVIQWTSVVGQPSPVEYLPTLQAMQKAGKSIFLMLKPYEIEPIMQGLSSKGLHFSVEAQSVEEADAIVKLVEKLSHE
;
A
#
# COMPACT_ATOMS: atom_id res chain seq x y z
N MET A 1 -8.51 14.87 4.82
CA MET A 1 -8.33 14.44 3.40
C MET A 1 -8.87 13.03 3.13
N PHE A 2 -8.88 12.15 4.11
CA PHE A 2 -9.48 10.80 4.05
C PHE A 2 -10.97 10.79 3.64
N CYS A 3 -11.73 11.81 4.06
CA CYS A 3 -13.18 11.86 3.85
C CYS A 3 -13.61 12.08 2.37
N ARG A 4 -12.79 12.72 1.53
CA ARG A 4 -13.11 12.94 0.10
C ARG A 4 -12.80 11.74 -0.79
N LEU A 5 -11.75 10.98 -0.47
CA LEU A 5 -11.45 9.72 -1.16
C LEU A 5 -12.50 8.64 -0.80
N ALA A 6 -12.87 8.53 0.47
CA ALA A 6 -13.88 7.58 0.92
C ALA A 6 -15.27 7.85 0.30
N ALA A 7 -15.71 9.11 0.20
CA ALA A 7 -17.02 9.43 -0.36
C ALA A 7 -17.12 9.16 -1.87
N GLY A 8 -16.05 9.35 -2.63
CA GLY A 8 -16.01 9.02 -4.06
C GLY A 8 -15.80 7.54 -4.34
N MET A 9 -15.21 6.80 -3.39
CA MET A 9 -14.91 5.38 -3.51
C MET A 9 -16.05 4.48 -3.03
N VAL A 10 -16.87 4.94 -2.10
CA VAL A 10 -18.06 4.19 -1.60
C VAL A 10 -19.13 4.03 -2.69
N ALA A 11 -19.18 4.93 -3.67
CA ALA A 11 -20.08 4.80 -4.81
C ALA A 11 -19.58 3.81 -5.89
N ARG A 12 -18.37 3.23 -5.72
CA ARG A 12 -17.74 2.35 -6.71
C ARG A 12 -17.14 1.17 -5.95
N LEU A 13 -17.71 -0.01 -6.05
CA LEU A 13 -17.31 -1.28 -5.43
C LEU A 13 -15.80 -1.36 -5.12
N MET A 14 -15.41 -0.75 -4.00
CA MET A 14 -14.08 -0.85 -3.43
C MET A 14 -14.14 -1.78 -2.24
N SER A 15 -13.23 -2.72 -2.17
CA SER A 15 -13.05 -3.54 -0.99
C SER A 15 -11.57 -3.85 -0.78
N GLN A 16 -11.21 -3.96 0.46
CA GLN A 16 -9.91 -4.46 0.87
C GLN A 16 -9.92 -5.98 0.78
N MET A 17 -9.01 -6.52 -0.01
CA MET A 17 -8.71 -7.94 -0.08
C MET A 17 -7.54 -8.24 0.84
N GLN A 18 -7.53 -9.39 1.46
CA GLN A 18 -6.43 -9.82 2.33
C GLN A 18 -6.35 -11.34 2.39
N CYS A 19 -5.19 -11.84 2.80
CA CYS A 19 -4.97 -13.26 3.10
C CYS A 19 -3.95 -13.36 4.23
N ASP A 20 -4.42 -13.19 5.47
CA ASP A 20 -3.57 -13.19 6.67
C ASP A 20 -2.82 -14.51 6.84
N LEU A 21 -3.44 -15.62 6.43
CA LEU A 21 -2.81 -16.94 6.42
C LEU A 21 -1.55 -16.99 5.53
N SER A 22 -1.39 -16.08 4.59
CA SER A 22 -0.27 -16.09 3.63
C SER A 22 1.11 -16.02 4.29
N VAL A 23 1.20 -15.39 5.46
CA VAL A 23 2.46 -15.33 6.23
C VAL A 23 2.94 -16.71 6.71
N MET A 24 2.04 -17.70 6.78
CA MET A 24 2.27 -19.04 7.31
C MET A 24 2.40 -20.11 6.22
N ILE A 25 2.08 -19.82 4.96
CA ILE A 25 2.05 -20.79 3.87
C ILE A 25 3.17 -20.56 2.86
N SER A 26 3.49 -21.58 2.08
CA SER A 26 4.49 -21.51 1.01
C SER A 26 3.98 -20.69 -0.18
N GLU A 27 4.90 -20.27 -1.06
CA GLU A 27 4.52 -19.63 -2.33
C GLU A 27 3.65 -20.55 -3.20
N ASN A 28 3.95 -21.85 -3.20
CA ASN A 28 3.17 -22.82 -3.95
C ASN A 28 1.73 -22.91 -3.44
N ASP A 29 1.54 -22.97 -2.12
CA ASP A 29 0.20 -23.04 -1.53
C ASP A 29 -0.56 -21.73 -1.75
N PHE A 30 0.12 -20.59 -1.61
CA PHE A 30 -0.47 -19.28 -1.90
C PHE A 30 -0.95 -19.22 -3.36
N ASN A 31 -0.12 -19.65 -4.31
CA ASN A 31 -0.47 -19.65 -5.73
C ASN A 31 -1.59 -20.65 -6.05
N THR A 32 -1.63 -21.77 -5.34
CA THR A 32 -2.63 -22.83 -5.58
C THR A 32 -3.99 -22.46 -5.01
N PHE A 33 -4.02 -21.92 -3.79
CA PHE A 33 -5.28 -21.74 -3.06
C PHE A 33 -5.74 -20.27 -2.95
N ALA A 34 -4.83 -19.33 -2.68
CA ALA A 34 -5.19 -17.92 -2.48
C ALA A 34 -5.32 -17.15 -3.79
N MET A 35 -4.38 -17.29 -4.71
CA MET A 35 -4.34 -16.51 -5.95
C MET A 35 -5.58 -16.67 -6.84
N PRO A 36 -6.20 -17.84 -7.02
CA PRO A 36 -7.43 -17.97 -7.78
C PRO A 36 -8.59 -17.15 -7.20
N GLU A 37 -8.71 -17.10 -5.88
CA GLU A 37 -9.76 -16.34 -5.20
C GLU A 37 -9.48 -14.84 -5.23
N LEU A 38 -8.23 -14.43 -5.03
CA LEU A 38 -7.83 -13.02 -5.16
C LEU A 38 -8.06 -12.50 -6.58
N ARG A 39 -7.84 -13.32 -7.61
CA ARG A 39 -8.13 -12.96 -9.00
C ARG A 39 -9.62 -12.72 -9.22
N LYS A 40 -10.48 -13.61 -8.72
CA LYS A 40 -11.94 -13.43 -8.80
C LYS A 40 -12.41 -12.15 -8.11
N GLN A 41 -11.83 -11.84 -6.94
CA GLN A 41 -12.11 -10.60 -6.21
C GLN A 41 -11.66 -9.37 -7.01
N CYS A 42 -10.45 -9.40 -7.59
CA CYS A 42 -9.97 -8.34 -8.48
C CYS A 42 -10.86 -8.15 -9.71
N ASP A 43 -11.42 -9.24 -10.25
CA ASP A 43 -12.31 -9.18 -11.41
C ASP A 43 -13.66 -8.56 -11.06
N PHE A 44 -14.14 -8.78 -9.85
CA PHE A 44 -15.41 -8.26 -9.37
C PHE A 44 -15.32 -6.79 -8.94
N LEU A 45 -14.22 -6.39 -8.32
CA LEU A 45 -14.03 -5.05 -7.76
C LEU A 45 -13.59 -4.04 -8.82
N GLN A 46 -14.12 -2.82 -8.76
CA GLN A 46 -13.67 -1.72 -9.62
C GLN A 46 -12.32 -1.13 -9.15
N PHE A 47 -12.09 -1.10 -7.85
CA PHE A 47 -10.87 -0.60 -7.21
C PHE A 47 -10.36 -1.58 -6.16
N PRO A 48 -9.80 -2.71 -6.59
CA PRO A 48 -9.24 -3.68 -5.67
C PRO A 48 -7.99 -3.11 -4.97
N LEU A 49 -8.00 -3.17 -3.64
CA LEU A 49 -6.90 -2.87 -2.76
C LEU A 49 -6.51 -4.15 -2.02
N TYR A 50 -5.23 -4.48 -1.98
CA TYR A 50 -4.73 -5.61 -1.22
C TYR A 50 -4.03 -5.14 0.05
N HIS A 51 -4.44 -5.69 1.19
CA HIS A 51 -3.78 -5.51 2.48
C HIS A 51 -2.57 -6.42 2.56
N PHE A 52 -1.39 -5.81 2.62
CA PHE A 52 -0.12 -6.50 2.59
C PHE A 52 0.57 -6.39 3.95
N ASP A 53 0.73 -7.52 4.65
CA ASP A 53 1.28 -7.61 6.01
C ASP A 53 2.81 -7.54 6.03
N GLY A 54 3.36 -6.53 5.38
CA GLY A 54 4.77 -6.17 5.46
C GLY A 54 5.73 -7.30 5.08
N GLN A 55 6.75 -7.46 5.92
CA GLN A 55 7.89 -8.31 5.61
C GLN A 55 7.53 -9.77 5.29
N GLU A 56 6.62 -10.35 6.05
CA GLU A 56 6.34 -11.78 5.96
C GLU A 56 5.64 -12.18 4.64
N GLN A 57 4.89 -11.26 4.05
CA GLN A 57 4.23 -11.51 2.77
C GLN A 57 5.11 -11.25 1.54
N ARG A 58 6.32 -10.74 1.69
CA ARG A 58 7.21 -10.39 0.56
C ARG A 58 7.46 -11.54 -0.40
N ARG A 59 7.47 -12.79 0.08
CA ARG A 59 7.59 -13.99 -0.75
C ARG A 59 6.49 -14.10 -1.81
N HIS A 60 5.31 -13.55 -1.54
CA HIS A 60 4.15 -13.59 -2.44
C HIS A 60 4.02 -12.35 -3.33
N LEU A 61 4.94 -11.38 -3.21
CA LEU A 61 4.84 -10.11 -3.92
C LEU A 61 4.69 -10.30 -5.43
N GLN A 62 5.51 -11.14 -6.05
CA GLN A 62 5.49 -11.34 -7.50
C GLN A 62 4.14 -11.89 -7.98
N SER A 63 3.55 -12.82 -7.22
CA SER A 63 2.22 -13.34 -7.52
C SER A 63 1.16 -12.23 -7.43
N LEU A 64 1.20 -11.39 -6.39
CA LEU A 64 0.27 -10.28 -6.26
C LEU A 64 0.45 -9.22 -7.36
N LEU A 65 1.69 -8.91 -7.75
CA LEU A 65 1.96 -7.97 -8.83
C LEU A 65 1.45 -8.47 -10.19
N SER A 66 1.34 -9.79 -10.39
CA SER A 66 0.77 -10.40 -11.60
C SER A 66 -0.75 -10.21 -11.74
N LEU A 67 -1.44 -9.76 -10.70
CA LEU A 67 -2.87 -9.41 -10.77
C LEU A 67 -3.04 -8.07 -11.49
N GLU A 68 -3.32 -8.09 -12.78
CA GLU A 68 -3.41 -6.89 -13.63
C GLU A 68 -4.41 -5.86 -13.10
N LYS A 69 -5.57 -6.33 -12.59
CA LYS A 69 -6.63 -5.46 -12.07
C LYS A 69 -6.36 -4.94 -10.66
N LEU A 70 -5.44 -5.53 -9.90
CA LEU A 70 -5.06 -4.99 -8.60
C LEU A 70 -4.52 -3.56 -8.76
N ARG A 71 -5.12 -2.60 -8.05
CA ARG A 71 -4.80 -1.17 -8.21
C ARG A 71 -3.91 -0.65 -7.10
N VAL A 72 -4.17 -1.06 -5.88
CA VAL A 72 -3.51 -0.51 -4.70
C VAL A 72 -2.98 -1.65 -3.82
N ILE A 73 -1.77 -1.49 -3.32
CA ILE A 73 -1.21 -2.33 -2.26
C ILE A 73 -1.02 -1.45 -1.02
N GLN A 74 -1.71 -1.81 0.03
CA GLN A 74 -1.51 -1.19 1.33
C GLN A 74 -0.43 -1.96 2.08
N TRP A 75 0.72 -1.32 2.28
CA TRP A 75 1.76 -1.87 3.14
C TRP A 75 1.41 -1.60 4.60
N THR A 76 1.28 -2.66 5.38
CA THR A 76 1.02 -2.57 6.82
C THR A 76 2.27 -2.99 7.59
N SER A 77 2.79 -2.07 8.40
CA SER A 77 3.87 -2.39 9.32
C SER A 77 3.29 -3.09 10.55
N VAL A 78 3.68 -4.31 10.78
CA VAL A 78 3.31 -5.07 11.98
C VAL A 78 4.19 -4.63 13.15
N VAL A 79 3.66 -4.64 14.36
CA VAL A 79 4.40 -4.29 15.57
C VAL A 79 5.70 -5.11 15.67
N GLY A 80 6.82 -4.43 15.85
CA GLY A 80 8.15 -5.04 15.93
C GLY A 80 8.85 -5.21 14.58
N GLN A 81 8.21 -4.91 13.46
CA GLN A 81 8.88 -4.85 12.17
C GLN A 81 9.58 -3.49 11.96
N PRO A 82 10.64 -3.47 11.14
CA PRO A 82 11.29 -2.23 10.74
C PRO A 82 10.34 -1.25 10.04
N SER A 83 10.76 0.01 10.00
CA SER A 83 10.09 1.07 9.23
C SER A 83 9.90 0.69 7.75
N PRO A 84 8.82 1.11 7.10
CA PRO A 84 8.64 0.92 5.65
C PRO A 84 9.78 1.54 4.82
N VAL A 85 10.53 2.49 5.37
CA VAL A 85 11.74 3.05 4.74
C VAL A 85 12.79 1.98 4.42
N GLU A 86 12.93 0.97 5.27
CA GLU A 86 13.87 -0.13 5.04
C GLU A 86 13.46 -1.06 3.90
N TYR A 87 12.22 -0.96 3.45
CA TYR A 87 11.66 -1.75 2.37
C TYR A 87 11.49 -0.96 1.06
N LEU A 88 12.15 0.18 0.91
CA LEU A 88 12.10 1.00 -0.30
C LEU A 88 12.27 0.19 -1.60
N PRO A 89 13.22 -0.76 -1.72
CA PRO A 89 13.33 -1.57 -2.94
C PRO A 89 12.06 -2.38 -3.26
N THR A 90 11.36 -2.87 -2.23
CA THR A 90 10.08 -3.60 -2.37
C THR A 90 8.97 -2.65 -2.82
N LEU A 91 8.88 -1.47 -2.22
CA LEU A 91 7.89 -0.45 -2.57
C LEU A 91 8.13 0.09 -3.99
N GLN A 92 9.38 0.30 -4.38
CA GLN A 92 9.75 0.67 -5.76
C GLN A 92 9.32 -0.40 -6.77
N ALA A 93 9.47 -1.68 -6.43
CA ALA A 93 9.01 -2.78 -7.29
C ALA A 93 7.48 -2.74 -7.48
N MET A 94 6.71 -2.39 -6.44
CA MET A 94 5.26 -2.20 -6.55
C MET A 94 4.91 -1.05 -7.49
N GLN A 95 5.56 0.13 -7.35
CA GLN A 95 5.34 1.26 -8.25
C GLN A 95 5.74 0.94 -9.69
N LYS A 96 6.89 0.27 -9.89
CA LYS A 96 7.36 -0.17 -11.21
C LYS A 96 6.37 -1.11 -11.90
N ALA A 97 5.66 -1.91 -11.12
CA ALA A 97 4.58 -2.78 -11.62
C ALA A 97 3.25 -2.04 -11.84
N GLY A 98 3.24 -0.70 -11.73
CA GLY A 98 2.07 0.13 -11.96
C GLY A 98 1.03 0.11 -10.83
N LYS A 99 1.42 -0.35 -9.63
CA LYS A 99 0.52 -0.36 -8.47
C LYS A 99 0.67 0.94 -7.69
N SER A 100 -0.45 1.50 -7.26
CA SER A 100 -0.46 2.55 -6.22
C SER A 100 -0.13 1.94 -4.87
N ILE A 101 0.52 2.71 -4.01
CA ILE A 101 0.92 2.28 -2.68
C ILE A 101 0.18 3.12 -1.65
N PHE A 102 -0.31 2.47 -0.60
CA PHE A 102 -0.82 3.14 0.58
C PHE A 102 0.00 2.75 1.80
N LEU A 103 0.53 3.76 2.52
CA LEU A 103 1.38 3.63 3.69
C LEU A 103 0.74 4.29 4.92
N MET A 104 1.05 3.78 6.09
CA MET A 104 0.86 4.47 7.36
C MET A 104 2.23 4.88 7.85
N LEU A 105 2.51 6.19 7.92
CA LEU A 105 3.84 6.73 8.19
C LEU A 105 3.85 7.54 9.49
N LYS A 106 5.01 7.55 10.12
CA LYS A 106 5.34 8.54 11.15
C LYS A 106 5.91 9.79 10.47
N PRO A 107 5.82 10.98 11.09
CA PRO A 107 6.30 12.23 10.48
C PRO A 107 7.73 12.16 9.96
N TYR A 108 8.65 11.50 10.68
CA TYR A 108 10.05 11.39 10.28
C TYR A 108 10.31 10.42 9.10
N GLU A 109 9.33 9.61 8.72
CA GLU A 109 9.44 8.67 7.59
C GLU A 109 9.02 9.31 6.26
N ILE A 110 8.35 10.46 6.29
CA ILE A 110 7.83 11.14 5.09
C ILE A 110 8.94 11.47 4.11
N GLU A 111 9.98 12.15 4.58
CA GLU A 111 11.05 12.63 3.70
C GLU A 111 11.77 11.47 3.00
N PRO A 112 12.29 10.42 3.68
CA PRO A 112 12.95 9.31 2.99
C PRO A 112 12.01 8.53 2.07
N ILE A 113 10.73 8.38 2.41
CA ILE A 113 9.75 7.74 1.52
C ILE A 113 9.51 8.60 0.27
N MET A 114 9.31 9.91 0.43
CA MET A 114 9.09 10.83 -0.70
C MET A 114 10.33 10.98 -1.60
N GLN A 115 11.52 10.83 -1.05
CA GLN A 115 12.77 10.82 -1.85
C GLN A 115 13.00 9.50 -2.58
N GLY A 116 12.51 8.40 -2.02
CA GLY A 116 12.72 7.05 -2.58
C GLY A 116 11.64 6.58 -3.54
N LEU A 117 10.46 7.20 -3.55
CA LEU A 117 9.30 6.80 -4.35
C LEU A 117 8.77 7.97 -5.18
N SER A 118 8.25 7.70 -6.37
CA SER A 118 7.48 8.68 -7.12
C SER A 118 6.21 9.08 -6.35
N SER A 119 5.84 10.35 -6.38
CA SER A 119 4.58 10.83 -5.80
C SER A 119 3.35 10.31 -6.53
N LYS A 120 3.52 9.84 -7.78
CA LYS A 120 2.43 9.29 -8.57
C LYS A 120 1.96 7.93 -8.01
N GLY A 121 0.71 7.89 -7.58
CA GLY A 121 0.12 6.70 -6.97
C GLY A 121 0.62 6.40 -5.56
N LEU A 122 1.31 7.34 -4.92
CA LEU A 122 1.70 7.24 -3.51
C LEU A 122 0.65 7.91 -2.64
N HIS A 123 0.10 7.14 -1.72
CA HIS A 123 -0.85 7.60 -0.71
C HIS A 123 -0.31 7.23 0.66
N PHE A 124 -0.48 8.10 1.64
CA PHE A 124 -0.14 7.77 3.02
C PHE A 124 -1.01 8.53 4.02
N SER A 125 -1.14 7.98 5.21
CA SER A 125 -1.69 8.66 6.36
C SER A 125 -0.60 8.89 7.40
N VAL A 126 -0.68 10.02 8.08
CA VAL A 126 0.20 10.40 9.19
C VAL A 126 -0.65 10.91 10.32
N GLU A 127 -0.35 10.51 11.54
CA GLU A 127 -0.95 11.09 12.73
C GLU A 127 -0.17 12.34 13.14
N ALA A 128 -0.87 13.47 13.23
CA ALA A 128 -0.34 14.72 13.74
C ALA A 128 -0.90 14.99 15.15
N GLN A 129 -0.07 15.54 16.03
CA GLN A 129 -0.44 15.84 17.41
C GLN A 129 -1.11 17.22 17.56
N SER A 130 -1.00 18.09 16.54
CA SER A 130 -1.65 19.40 16.50
C SER A 130 -1.98 19.81 15.06
N VAL A 131 -2.80 20.85 14.92
CA VAL A 131 -3.13 21.45 13.61
C VAL A 131 -1.88 22.04 12.96
N GLU A 132 -1.03 22.68 13.73
CA GLU A 132 0.21 23.29 13.26
C GLU A 132 1.17 22.24 12.70
N GLU A 133 1.26 21.07 13.35
CA GLU A 133 2.04 19.94 12.84
C GLU A 133 1.44 19.39 11.56
N ALA A 134 0.12 19.23 11.49
CA ALA A 134 -0.57 18.79 10.29
C ALA A 134 -0.29 19.73 9.10
N ASP A 135 -0.38 21.04 9.31
CA ASP A 135 -0.07 22.04 8.29
C ASP A 135 1.38 22.00 7.84
N ALA A 136 2.31 21.78 8.77
CA ALA A 136 3.73 21.63 8.46
C ALA A 136 3.99 20.38 7.62
N ILE A 137 3.34 19.26 7.95
CA ILE A 137 3.43 18.01 7.17
C ILE A 137 2.91 18.22 5.74
N VAL A 138 1.75 18.88 5.58
CA VAL A 138 1.18 19.16 4.25
C VAL A 138 2.16 19.97 3.40
N LYS A 139 2.73 21.06 3.96
CA LYS A 139 3.72 21.89 3.27
C LYS A 139 4.97 21.11 2.90
N LEU A 140 5.45 20.24 3.77
CA LEU A 140 6.60 19.37 3.51
C LEU A 140 6.31 18.44 2.33
N VAL A 141 5.15 17.77 2.33
CA VAL A 141 4.73 16.85 1.27
C VAL A 141 4.59 17.59 -0.06
N GLU A 142 3.98 18.78 -0.09
CA GLU A 142 3.88 19.61 -1.29
C GLU A 142 5.26 19.94 -1.85
N LYS A 143 6.21 20.33 -1.00
CA LYS A 143 7.59 20.68 -1.40
C LYS A 143 8.36 19.47 -1.96
N LEU A 144 8.14 18.27 -1.41
CA LEU A 144 8.84 17.03 -1.80
C LEU A 144 8.16 16.30 -2.95
N SER A 145 6.95 16.71 -3.34
CA SER A 145 6.19 16.04 -4.41
C SER A 145 6.91 16.16 -5.75
N HIS A 146 7.11 15.01 -6.42
CA HIS A 146 7.71 14.90 -7.75
C HIS A 146 7.15 13.69 -8.50
N GLU A 147 7.33 13.64 -9.82
CA GLU A 147 6.97 12.50 -10.68
C GLU A 147 8.16 11.58 -10.96
#